data_319cfe7e54f63e202c7c5069074b8340
#
_entry.id   319cfe7e54f63e202c7c5069074b8340
#
_cell.length_a   1.000
_cell.length_b   1.000
_cell.length_c   1.000
_cell.angle_alpha   90.00
_cell.angle_beta   90.00
_cell.angle_gamma   90.00
#
_symmetry.space_group_name_H-M   'P 1'
#
loop_
_entity.id
_entity.type
_entity.pdbx_description
1 polymer ?
#
loop_
_entity_poly.entity_id
_entity_poly.type
_entity_poly.pdbx_seq_one_letter_code
_entity_poly.pdbx_strand_id
1 'polypeptide(L)'
;VLGGCMGTYGPTEVNPETNKLFGTTFPVITIRDMVKSQKYLIDHLGIKKLLAVIGGSMGGMQVLQFTALYPDLAYSAIPIACSASHSAQNIALNELGRQAIMADPNWKKENSSPDKGLAVARMAAHITYLSKKGLQEKFGRKLQDKGSLKFSFEADFQIESYLRYQGATFVDRFDANSYLYITRAMDYFDLEKQFKGNLSLAFKNVKSRFCIISFSSDWLYPTIENKEIVIALNTCGANVGFVEINSDKGHDSFLLNVPEFLKTVSEFLSSTYDEIKNEKRI
;
A
#
# COMPACT_ATOMS: atom_id res chain seq x y z
N VAL A 1 1.87 0.31 10.77
CA VAL A 1 0.83 -0.74 10.68
C VAL A 1 1.26 -1.97 11.46
N LEU A 2 0.30 -2.74 11.98
CA LEU A 2 0.54 -4.03 12.62
C LEU A 2 1.33 -4.95 11.66
N GLY A 3 2.34 -5.66 12.19
CA GLY A 3 3.23 -6.50 11.39
C GLY A 3 4.39 -5.76 10.72
N GLY A 4 4.48 -4.44 10.88
CA GLY A 4 5.63 -3.65 10.43
C GLY A 4 6.79 -3.68 11.42
N CYS A 5 7.82 -2.85 11.17
CA CYS A 5 9.05 -2.80 11.96
C CYS A 5 9.47 -1.39 12.40
N MET A 6 8.61 -0.38 12.19
CA MET A 6 8.94 1.01 12.50
C MET A 6 8.07 1.53 13.66
N GLY A 7 8.36 1.07 14.88
CA GLY A 7 7.64 1.44 16.09
C GLY A 7 6.22 0.84 16.19
N THR A 8 5.97 -0.27 15.55
CA THR A 8 4.71 -0.99 15.60
C THR A 8 4.94 -2.45 15.98
N TYR A 9 3.93 -3.10 16.56
CA TYR A 9 4.02 -4.49 16.94
C TYR A 9 4.12 -5.40 15.71
N GLY A 10 5.18 -6.19 15.65
CA GLY A 10 5.52 -6.99 14.48
C GLY A 10 6.60 -8.04 14.74
N PRO A 11 7.16 -8.65 13.69
CA PRO A 11 8.18 -9.69 13.78
C PRO A 11 9.45 -9.29 14.57
N THR A 12 9.73 -8.00 14.69
CA THR A 12 10.89 -7.47 15.42
C THR A 12 10.66 -7.32 16.93
N GLU A 13 9.45 -7.60 17.40
CA GLU A 13 9.11 -7.55 18.82
C GLU A 13 9.50 -8.84 19.55
N VAL A 14 9.69 -8.73 20.87
CA VAL A 14 9.99 -9.88 21.72
C VAL A 14 8.70 -10.66 22.01
N ASN A 15 8.72 -11.95 21.71
CA ASN A 15 7.65 -12.86 22.10
C ASN A 15 7.72 -13.08 23.64
N PRO A 16 6.65 -12.71 24.39
CA PRO A 16 6.65 -12.81 25.85
C PRO A 16 6.72 -14.26 26.38
N GLU A 17 6.34 -15.25 25.56
CA GLU A 17 6.38 -16.66 25.95
C GLU A 17 7.78 -17.25 25.85
N THR A 18 8.58 -16.81 24.89
CA THR A 18 9.91 -17.38 24.59
C THR A 18 11.06 -16.46 24.97
N ASN A 19 10.80 -15.19 25.26
CA ASN A 19 11.77 -14.14 25.47
C ASN A 19 12.77 -13.95 24.31
N LYS A 20 12.37 -14.34 23.08
CA LYS A 20 13.12 -14.15 21.83
C LYS A 20 12.29 -13.30 20.86
N LEU A 21 12.92 -12.72 19.84
CA LEU A 21 12.18 -12.03 18.78
C LEU A 21 11.21 -13.01 18.11
N PHE A 22 10.03 -12.51 17.74
CA PHE A 22 9.07 -13.32 16.99
C PHE A 22 9.66 -13.85 15.68
N GLY A 23 10.30 -12.98 14.88
CA GLY A 23 10.81 -13.35 13.58
C GLY A 23 9.75 -14.04 12.72
N THR A 24 10.05 -15.22 12.20
CA THR A 24 9.11 -16.04 11.41
C THR A 24 8.02 -16.73 12.22
N THR A 25 8.02 -16.61 13.54
CA THR A 25 6.95 -17.16 14.42
C THR A 25 5.87 -16.14 14.74
N PHE A 26 6.00 -14.90 14.24
CA PHE A 26 4.95 -13.89 14.37
C PHE A 26 3.64 -14.43 13.74
N PRO A 27 2.49 -14.21 14.35
CA PRO A 27 1.23 -14.70 13.77
C PRO A 27 0.95 -14.06 12.42
N VAL A 28 0.40 -14.84 11.49
CA VAL A 28 -0.03 -14.32 10.20
C VAL A 28 -1.19 -13.35 10.42
N ILE A 29 -1.00 -12.13 9.95
CA ILE A 29 -1.97 -11.04 10.05
C ILE A 29 -2.59 -10.75 8.68
N THR A 30 -3.75 -10.10 8.71
CA THR A 30 -4.49 -9.67 7.53
C THR A 30 -4.73 -8.16 7.55
N ILE A 31 -5.14 -7.59 6.41
CA ILE A 31 -5.62 -6.20 6.33
C ILE A 31 -6.77 -5.96 7.32
N ARG A 32 -7.63 -6.97 7.51
CA ARG A 32 -8.73 -6.90 8.48
C ARG A 32 -8.23 -6.76 9.93
N ASP A 33 -7.15 -7.44 10.29
CA ASP A 33 -6.56 -7.34 11.63
C ASP A 33 -5.89 -5.98 11.85
N MET A 34 -5.22 -5.43 10.82
CA MET A 34 -4.69 -4.06 10.85
C MET A 34 -5.81 -3.04 11.11
N VAL A 35 -6.93 -3.18 10.42
CA VAL A 35 -8.09 -2.29 10.59
C VAL A 35 -8.75 -2.44 11.96
N LYS A 36 -8.85 -3.67 12.50
CA LYS A 36 -9.33 -3.87 13.88
C LYS A 36 -8.42 -3.21 14.91
N SER A 37 -7.08 -3.29 14.73
CA SER A 37 -6.14 -2.63 15.64
C SER A 37 -6.31 -1.10 15.62
N GLN A 38 -6.55 -0.51 14.44
CA GLN A 38 -6.87 0.92 14.32
C GLN A 38 -8.17 1.28 15.04
N LYS A 39 -9.18 0.41 14.96
CA LYS A 39 -10.45 0.63 15.68
C LYS A 39 -10.26 0.67 17.19
N TYR A 40 -9.43 -0.21 17.76
CA TYR A 40 -9.10 -0.15 19.18
C TYR A 40 -8.47 1.19 19.59
N LEU A 41 -7.58 1.74 18.75
CA LEU A 41 -7.00 3.06 19.00
C LEU A 41 -8.06 4.16 18.95
N ILE A 42 -8.95 4.16 17.97
CA ILE A 42 -10.04 5.12 17.82
C ILE A 42 -10.94 5.09 19.07
N ASP A 43 -11.27 3.90 19.58
CA ASP A 43 -12.08 3.72 20.78
C ASP A 43 -11.36 4.21 22.03
N HIS A 44 -10.07 3.89 22.17
CA HIS A 44 -9.23 4.33 23.28
C HIS A 44 -9.16 5.88 23.35
N LEU A 45 -9.08 6.54 22.20
CA LEU A 45 -9.09 7.99 22.08
C LEU A 45 -10.48 8.62 22.27
N GLY A 46 -11.53 7.82 22.44
CA GLY A 46 -12.91 8.27 22.63
C GLY A 46 -13.52 8.93 21.39
N ILE A 47 -12.92 8.71 20.20
CA ILE A 47 -13.39 9.31 18.94
C ILE A 47 -14.68 8.62 18.50
N LYS A 48 -15.76 9.37 18.39
CA LYS A 48 -17.08 8.85 18.02
C LYS A 48 -17.26 8.69 16.51
N LYS A 49 -16.69 9.60 15.71
CA LYS A 49 -16.74 9.55 14.25
C LYS A 49 -15.57 10.32 13.64
N LEU A 50 -14.94 9.77 12.61
CA LEU A 50 -13.83 10.37 11.89
C LEU A 50 -14.34 11.30 10.79
N LEU A 51 -13.66 12.41 10.56
CA LEU A 51 -13.90 13.25 9.37
C LEU A 51 -13.67 12.44 8.09
N ALA A 52 -12.53 11.75 8.03
CA ALA A 52 -12.14 10.94 6.90
C ALA A 52 -11.25 9.77 7.30
N VAL A 53 -11.30 8.70 6.48
CA VAL A 53 -10.27 7.66 6.42
C VAL A 53 -9.60 7.74 5.05
N ILE A 54 -8.27 7.87 5.03
CA ILE A 54 -7.49 8.13 3.81
C ILE A 54 -6.31 7.16 3.76
N GLY A 55 -6.05 6.59 2.60
CA GLY A 55 -4.89 5.72 2.42
C GLY A 55 -4.58 5.41 0.96
N GLY A 56 -3.28 5.31 0.66
CA GLY A 56 -2.80 4.89 -0.65
C GLY A 56 -2.30 3.45 -0.66
N SER A 57 -2.43 2.74 -1.79
CA SER A 57 -1.95 1.37 -1.94
C SER A 57 -2.55 0.42 -0.88
N MET A 58 -1.73 -0.26 -0.09
CA MET A 58 -2.19 -1.04 1.07
C MET A 58 -3.04 -0.20 2.05
N GLY A 59 -2.76 1.10 2.19
CA GLY A 59 -3.60 2.02 2.96
C GLY A 59 -5.00 2.16 2.37
N GLY A 60 -5.13 2.16 1.04
CA GLY A 60 -6.43 2.15 0.35
C GLY A 60 -7.21 0.86 0.61
N MET A 61 -6.55 -0.31 0.63
CA MET A 61 -7.17 -1.57 1.05
C MET A 61 -7.69 -1.49 2.49
N GLN A 62 -6.93 -0.86 3.39
CA GLN A 62 -7.36 -0.63 4.77
C GLN A 62 -8.56 0.32 4.85
N VAL A 63 -8.63 1.36 4.00
CA VAL A 63 -9.79 2.25 3.90
C VAL A 63 -11.03 1.48 3.47
N LEU A 64 -10.93 0.64 2.43
CA LEU A 64 -12.05 -0.21 1.97
C LEU A 64 -12.49 -1.19 3.05
N GLN A 65 -11.55 -1.88 3.69
CA GLN A 65 -11.85 -2.81 4.78
C GLN A 65 -12.47 -2.09 5.99
N PHE A 66 -12.00 -0.87 6.31
CA PHE A 66 -12.50 -0.07 7.42
C PHE A 66 -13.96 0.31 7.21
N THR A 67 -14.31 0.80 6.03
CA THR A 67 -15.68 1.22 5.70
C THR A 67 -16.63 0.02 5.62
N ALA A 68 -16.15 -1.14 5.17
CA ALA A 68 -16.93 -2.37 5.17
C ALA A 68 -17.21 -2.92 6.59
N LEU A 69 -16.26 -2.77 7.53
CA LEU A 69 -16.41 -3.23 8.91
C LEU A 69 -17.16 -2.22 9.81
N TYR A 70 -16.93 -0.94 9.57
CA TYR A 70 -17.43 0.16 10.42
C TYR A 70 -18.13 1.22 9.56
N PRO A 71 -19.31 0.89 8.99
CA PRO A 71 -19.95 1.69 7.94
C PRO A 71 -20.38 3.09 8.38
N ASP A 72 -20.55 3.32 9.70
CA ASP A 72 -21.01 4.59 10.26
C ASP A 72 -19.89 5.43 10.89
N LEU A 73 -18.64 4.89 10.95
CA LEU A 73 -17.57 5.47 11.78
C LEU A 73 -16.80 6.61 11.11
N ALA A 74 -16.94 6.80 9.80
CA ALA A 74 -16.33 7.90 9.07
C ALA A 74 -17.36 8.65 8.20
N TYR A 75 -17.21 9.97 8.11
CA TYR A 75 -18.01 10.79 7.19
C TYR A 75 -17.56 10.62 5.74
N SER A 76 -16.27 10.42 5.53
CA SER A 76 -15.72 10.22 4.19
C SER A 76 -14.59 9.19 4.13
N ALA A 77 -14.35 8.67 2.93
CA ALA A 77 -13.33 7.68 2.64
C ALA A 77 -12.61 8.01 1.33
N ILE A 78 -11.28 8.00 1.36
CA ILE A 78 -10.44 8.30 0.19
C ILE A 78 -9.45 7.16 -0.02
N PRO A 79 -9.86 6.04 -0.66
CA PRO A 79 -8.93 5.03 -1.11
C PRO A 79 -8.22 5.51 -2.38
N ILE A 80 -6.89 5.40 -2.40
CA ILE A 80 -6.03 5.96 -3.44
C ILE A 80 -5.17 4.85 -4.02
N ALA A 81 -5.13 4.70 -5.35
CA ALA A 81 -4.24 3.77 -6.06
C ALA A 81 -4.25 2.36 -5.43
N CYS A 82 -5.41 1.75 -5.31
CA CYS A 82 -5.58 0.45 -4.67
C CYS A 82 -6.61 -0.42 -5.41
N SER A 83 -6.76 -1.65 -4.97
CA SER A 83 -7.75 -2.61 -5.47
C SER A 83 -8.54 -3.23 -4.32
N ALA A 84 -9.66 -3.88 -4.63
CA ALA A 84 -10.45 -4.65 -3.66
C ALA A 84 -9.88 -6.05 -3.38
N SER A 85 -8.96 -6.52 -4.21
CA SER A 85 -8.17 -7.74 -4.05
C SER A 85 -6.89 -7.63 -4.89
N HIS A 86 -5.85 -8.39 -4.54
CA HIS A 86 -4.65 -8.45 -5.38
C HIS A 86 -4.91 -9.24 -6.67
N SER A 87 -4.47 -8.68 -7.78
CA SER A 87 -4.39 -9.37 -9.07
C SER A 87 -3.30 -10.44 -9.07
N ALA A 88 -3.33 -11.35 -10.03
CA ALA A 88 -2.26 -12.33 -10.23
C ALA A 88 -0.89 -11.66 -10.40
N GLN A 89 -0.85 -10.49 -11.06
CA GLN A 89 0.38 -9.70 -11.23
C GLN A 89 0.93 -9.22 -9.88
N ASN A 90 0.09 -8.65 -9.00
CA ASN A 90 0.50 -8.20 -7.68
C ASN A 90 1.03 -9.35 -6.83
N ILE A 91 0.32 -10.48 -6.81
CA ILE A 91 0.73 -11.70 -6.09
C ILE A 91 2.07 -12.21 -6.62
N ALA A 92 2.28 -12.25 -7.94
CA ALA A 92 3.54 -12.69 -8.55
C ALA A 92 4.72 -11.78 -8.18
N LEU A 93 4.53 -10.46 -8.18
CA LEU A 93 5.55 -9.49 -7.79
C LEU A 93 5.90 -9.60 -6.30
N ASN A 94 4.91 -9.78 -5.45
CA ASN A 94 5.13 -10.03 -4.02
C ASN A 94 5.86 -11.35 -3.79
N GLU A 95 5.48 -12.41 -4.53
CA GLU A 95 6.14 -13.71 -4.42
C GLU A 95 7.60 -13.64 -4.86
N LEU A 96 7.91 -12.92 -5.94
CA LEU A 96 9.30 -12.67 -6.36
C LEU A 96 10.12 -12.05 -5.21
N GLY A 97 9.59 -11.03 -4.54
CA GLY A 97 10.25 -10.40 -3.41
C GLY A 97 10.43 -11.36 -2.22
N ARG A 98 9.41 -12.15 -1.89
CA ARG A 98 9.51 -13.15 -0.82
C ARG A 98 10.53 -14.24 -1.15
N GLN A 99 10.54 -14.73 -2.38
CA GLN A 99 11.52 -15.74 -2.81
C GLN A 99 12.94 -15.19 -2.78
N ALA A 100 13.17 -13.92 -3.15
CA ALA A 100 14.48 -13.29 -3.02
C ALA A 100 14.98 -13.29 -1.56
N ILE A 101 14.10 -12.98 -0.60
CA ILE A 101 14.44 -13.02 0.83
C ILE A 101 14.69 -14.47 1.30
N MET A 102 13.80 -15.39 0.95
CA MET A 102 13.89 -16.78 1.40
C MET A 102 15.05 -17.56 0.77
N ALA A 103 15.53 -17.14 -0.39
CA ALA A 103 16.71 -17.70 -1.04
C ALA A 103 18.04 -17.17 -0.48
N ASP A 104 18.01 -16.09 0.33
CA ASP A 104 19.21 -15.56 0.97
C ASP A 104 19.77 -16.59 1.96
N PRO A 105 21.08 -16.91 1.90
CA PRO A 105 21.71 -17.89 2.81
C PRO A 105 21.58 -17.53 4.29
N ASN A 106 21.32 -16.28 4.61
CA ASN A 106 21.14 -15.80 5.98
C ASN A 106 19.69 -15.87 6.48
N TRP A 107 18.74 -16.14 5.60
CA TRP A 107 17.36 -16.32 6.03
C TRP A 107 17.25 -17.54 6.96
N LYS A 108 16.57 -17.38 8.09
CA LYS A 108 16.47 -18.38 9.17
C LYS A 108 17.78 -18.71 9.90
N LYS A 109 18.88 -18.06 9.61
CA LYS A 109 20.07 -18.17 10.46
C LYS A 109 19.89 -17.32 11.70
N GLU A 110 20.21 -17.90 12.85
CA GLU A 110 20.21 -17.20 14.14
C GLU A 110 21.21 -16.03 14.11
N ASN A 111 20.80 -14.86 14.61
CA ASN A 111 21.59 -13.63 14.65
C ASN A 111 22.10 -13.11 13.29
N SER A 112 21.40 -13.39 12.21
CA SER A 112 21.73 -12.85 10.89
C SER A 112 20.47 -12.34 10.16
N SER A 113 20.66 -11.41 9.21
CA SER A 113 19.60 -10.83 8.41
C SER A 113 19.79 -11.19 6.93
N PRO A 114 18.73 -11.50 6.18
CA PRO A 114 18.77 -11.78 4.75
C PRO A 114 18.83 -10.48 3.93
N ASP A 115 19.84 -9.66 4.20
CA ASP A 115 19.97 -8.29 3.65
C ASP A 115 20.05 -8.26 2.13
N LYS A 116 20.76 -9.23 1.53
CA LYS A 116 20.86 -9.32 0.06
C LYS A 116 19.51 -9.65 -0.57
N GLY A 117 18.79 -10.59 0.03
CA GLY A 117 17.46 -10.96 -0.42
C GLY A 117 16.47 -9.80 -0.28
N LEU A 118 16.49 -9.10 0.86
CA LEU A 118 15.65 -7.92 1.10
C LEU A 118 15.98 -6.78 0.12
N ALA A 119 17.28 -6.55 -0.17
CA ALA A 119 17.69 -5.56 -1.15
C ALA A 119 17.14 -5.88 -2.55
N VAL A 120 17.23 -7.14 -3.00
CA VAL A 120 16.68 -7.58 -4.29
C VAL A 120 15.15 -7.44 -4.32
N ALA A 121 14.47 -7.82 -3.25
CA ALA A 121 13.01 -7.62 -3.12
C ALA A 121 12.63 -6.14 -3.28
N ARG A 122 13.41 -5.23 -2.68
CA ARG A 122 13.20 -3.79 -2.81
C ARG A 122 13.47 -3.29 -4.23
N MET A 123 14.50 -3.79 -4.91
CA MET A 123 14.77 -3.45 -6.32
C MET A 123 13.57 -3.81 -7.21
N ALA A 124 13.02 -5.00 -7.06
CA ALA A 124 11.83 -5.44 -7.80
C ALA A 124 10.64 -4.51 -7.52
N ALA A 125 10.36 -4.20 -6.25
CA ALA A 125 9.31 -3.29 -5.86
C ALA A 125 9.49 -1.88 -6.46
N HIS A 126 10.72 -1.34 -6.49
CA HIS A 126 10.98 -0.03 -7.09
C HIS A 126 10.69 0.04 -8.59
N ILE A 127 10.88 -1.06 -9.32
CA ILE A 127 10.51 -1.13 -10.74
C ILE A 127 8.99 -0.97 -10.88
N THR A 128 8.21 -1.52 -9.97
CA THR A 128 6.74 -1.46 -10.04
C THR A 128 6.16 -0.12 -9.61
N TYR A 129 6.87 0.65 -8.78
CA TYR A 129 6.40 1.93 -8.29
C TYR A 129 6.55 3.07 -9.31
N LEU A 130 7.46 2.93 -10.26
CA LEU A 130 7.72 3.94 -11.27
C LEU A 130 7.02 3.59 -12.59
N SER A 131 6.61 4.61 -13.34
CA SER A 131 6.09 4.38 -14.68
C SER A 131 7.20 4.09 -15.69
N LYS A 132 6.87 3.38 -16.78
CA LYS A 132 7.81 3.18 -17.90
C LYS A 132 8.35 4.52 -18.42
N LYS A 133 7.47 5.53 -18.55
CA LYS A 133 7.83 6.88 -19.00
C LYS A 133 8.81 7.54 -18.02
N GLY A 134 8.47 7.53 -16.72
CA GLY A 134 9.33 8.11 -15.68
C GLY A 134 10.71 7.47 -15.60
N LEU A 135 10.80 6.13 -15.72
CA LEU A 135 12.07 5.41 -15.81
C LEU A 135 12.88 5.84 -17.05
N GLN A 136 12.21 5.93 -18.22
CA GLN A 136 12.88 6.30 -19.45
C GLN A 136 13.38 7.75 -19.43
N GLU A 137 12.60 8.69 -18.93
CA GLU A 137 12.99 10.11 -18.85
C GLU A 137 14.12 10.33 -17.85
N LYS A 138 14.07 9.67 -16.71
CA LYS A 138 15.06 9.82 -15.65
C LYS A 138 16.39 9.18 -16.01
N PHE A 139 16.38 7.96 -16.50
CA PHE A 139 17.59 7.16 -16.69
C PHE A 139 17.91 6.91 -18.16
N GLY A 140 16.92 6.52 -18.99
CA GLY A 140 17.15 6.11 -20.37
C GLY A 140 18.21 5.02 -20.44
N ARG A 141 19.24 5.24 -21.27
CA ARG A 141 20.43 4.41 -21.37
C ARG A 141 21.69 5.14 -20.87
N LYS A 142 21.54 6.08 -19.95
CA LYS A 142 22.66 6.85 -19.39
C LYS A 142 23.63 5.94 -18.66
N LEU A 143 24.91 6.09 -18.99
CA LEU A 143 25.97 5.35 -18.33
C LEU A 143 26.32 5.96 -16.97
N GLN A 144 26.73 5.11 -16.03
CA GLN A 144 27.17 5.53 -14.69
C GLN A 144 28.46 6.35 -14.78
N ASP A 145 29.43 5.86 -15.54
CA ASP A 145 30.70 6.53 -15.80
C ASP A 145 30.68 7.16 -17.19
N LYS A 146 31.36 8.29 -17.33
CA LYS A 146 31.35 9.16 -18.54
C LYS A 146 32.17 8.59 -19.69
N GLY A 147 31.97 7.41 -20.18
CA GLY A 147 32.81 7.07 -21.30
C GLY A 147 32.47 5.81 -22.07
N SER A 148 32.36 4.67 -21.45
CA SER A 148 32.19 3.40 -22.16
C SER A 148 31.58 2.32 -21.30
N LEU A 149 30.99 1.33 -21.96
CA LEU A 149 30.55 0.08 -21.33
C LEU A 149 31.79 -0.71 -20.89
N LYS A 150 31.74 -1.22 -19.64
CA LYS A 150 32.84 -2.03 -19.06
C LYS A 150 32.77 -3.50 -19.49
N PHE A 151 31.62 -3.94 -20.02
CA PHE A 151 31.33 -5.33 -20.37
C PHE A 151 31.59 -6.31 -19.22
N SER A 152 31.19 -5.90 -18.00
CA SER A 152 31.32 -6.68 -16.77
C SER A 152 29.96 -6.83 -16.08
N PHE A 153 29.92 -7.51 -14.92
CA PHE A 153 28.74 -7.59 -14.06
C PHE A 153 28.62 -6.43 -13.07
N GLU A 154 29.47 -5.41 -13.17
CA GLU A 154 29.30 -4.15 -12.44
C GLU A 154 28.22 -3.29 -13.09
N ALA A 155 27.81 -2.22 -12.40
CA ALA A 155 26.80 -1.33 -12.92
C ALA A 155 27.36 -0.44 -14.03
N ASP A 156 26.94 -0.67 -15.26
CA ASP A 156 27.24 0.19 -16.40
C ASP A 156 26.22 1.32 -16.56
N PHE A 157 24.94 1.05 -16.29
CA PHE A 157 23.87 2.02 -16.45
C PHE A 157 23.45 2.67 -15.11
N GLN A 158 23.04 3.94 -15.17
CA GLN A 158 22.58 4.68 -13.98
C GLN A 158 21.40 4.00 -13.30
N ILE A 159 20.49 3.38 -14.03
CA ILE A 159 19.36 2.64 -13.45
C ILE A 159 19.82 1.47 -12.58
N GLU A 160 20.90 0.77 -12.96
CA GLU A 160 21.41 -0.35 -12.14
C GLU A 160 21.96 0.17 -10.81
N SER A 161 22.75 1.23 -10.81
CA SER A 161 23.26 1.87 -9.60
C SER A 161 22.12 2.41 -8.73
N TYR A 162 21.11 3.01 -9.35
CA TYR A 162 19.93 3.49 -8.64
C TYR A 162 19.19 2.36 -7.91
N LEU A 163 18.93 1.25 -8.59
CA LEU A 163 18.25 0.11 -7.99
C LEU A 163 19.07 -0.52 -6.85
N ARG A 164 20.38 -0.68 -7.05
CA ARG A 164 21.29 -1.17 -6.00
C ARG A 164 21.30 -0.24 -4.77
N TYR A 165 21.34 1.08 -4.99
CA TYR A 165 21.24 2.07 -3.91
C TYR A 165 19.90 1.97 -3.16
N GLN A 166 18.78 1.86 -3.88
CA GLN A 166 17.45 1.74 -3.26
C GLN A 166 17.31 0.43 -2.45
N GLY A 167 17.92 -0.64 -2.93
CA GLY A 167 17.98 -1.90 -2.20
C GLY A 167 18.79 -1.77 -0.90
N ALA A 168 20.00 -1.24 -0.99
CA ALA A 168 20.90 -1.08 0.15
C ALA A 168 20.31 -0.18 1.25
N THR A 169 19.81 1.01 0.87
CA THR A 169 19.20 1.95 1.84
C THR A 169 17.91 1.43 2.47
N PHE A 170 17.23 0.48 1.83
CA PHE A 170 16.04 -0.13 2.41
C PHE A 170 16.36 -1.11 3.53
N VAL A 171 17.44 -1.86 3.39
CA VAL A 171 17.93 -2.81 4.39
C VAL A 171 18.21 -2.12 5.73
N ASP A 172 18.77 -0.90 5.69
CA ASP A 172 19.09 -0.13 6.90
C ASP A 172 17.86 0.26 7.75
N ARG A 173 16.66 0.20 7.17
CA ARG A 173 15.43 0.71 7.80
C ARG A 173 14.24 -0.23 7.80
N PHE A 174 14.36 -1.41 7.21
CA PHE A 174 13.23 -2.32 7.10
C PHE A 174 13.64 -3.76 7.44
N ASP A 175 12.73 -4.47 8.12
CA ASP A 175 12.93 -5.87 8.49
C ASP A 175 12.40 -6.82 7.42
N ALA A 176 13.17 -7.86 7.11
CA ALA A 176 12.82 -8.85 6.09
C ALA A 176 11.58 -9.68 6.46
N ASN A 177 11.42 -10.06 7.72
CA ASN A 177 10.23 -10.80 8.15
C ASN A 177 8.98 -9.91 8.06
N SER A 178 9.08 -8.63 8.45
CA SER A 178 8.00 -7.67 8.26
C SER A 178 7.60 -7.53 6.78
N TYR A 179 8.56 -7.54 5.86
CA TYR A 179 8.26 -7.57 4.42
C TYR A 179 7.46 -8.81 4.01
N LEU A 180 7.86 -9.99 4.50
CA LEU A 180 7.16 -11.24 4.23
C LEU A 180 5.71 -11.19 4.72
N TYR A 181 5.49 -10.75 5.97
CA TYR A 181 4.16 -10.68 6.58
C TYR A 181 3.26 -9.63 5.91
N ILE A 182 3.77 -8.43 5.64
CA ILE A 182 2.99 -7.36 5.00
C ILE A 182 2.59 -7.75 3.58
N THR A 183 3.50 -8.28 2.77
CA THR A 183 3.16 -8.71 1.41
C THR A 183 2.19 -9.87 1.41
N ARG A 184 2.27 -10.78 2.38
CA ARG A 184 1.30 -11.87 2.53
C ARG A 184 -0.07 -11.34 2.98
N ALA A 185 -0.11 -10.36 3.88
CA ALA A 185 -1.36 -9.73 4.29
C ALA A 185 -2.09 -9.06 3.11
N MET A 186 -1.35 -8.43 2.19
CA MET A 186 -1.91 -7.85 0.97
C MET A 186 -2.44 -8.93 0.02
N ASP A 187 -1.69 -10.03 -0.18
CA ASP A 187 -2.12 -11.13 -1.06
C ASP A 187 -3.38 -11.85 -0.54
N TYR A 188 -3.56 -11.90 0.78
CA TYR A 188 -4.76 -12.47 1.40
C TYR A 188 -5.96 -11.53 1.41
N PHE A 189 -5.75 -10.26 1.07
CA PHE A 189 -6.85 -9.32 0.97
C PHE A 189 -7.69 -9.59 -0.27
N ASP A 190 -8.94 -9.94 -0.03
CA ASP A 190 -9.96 -10.18 -1.05
C ASP A 190 -11.31 -9.78 -0.45
N LEU A 191 -11.71 -8.55 -0.68
CA LEU A 191 -12.93 -8.01 -0.09
C LEU A 191 -14.18 -8.62 -0.73
N GLU A 192 -14.13 -8.94 -2.01
CA GLU A 192 -15.23 -9.58 -2.72
C GLU A 192 -15.53 -10.97 -2.13
N LYS A 193 -14.48 -11.79 -1.95
CA LYS A 193 -14.60 -13.12 -1.34
C LYS A 193 -15.12 -13.06 0.10
N GLN A 194 -14.73 -12.04 0.89
CA GLN A 194 -15.25 -11.83 2.25
C GLN A 194 -16.78 -11.61 2.25
N PHE A 195 -17.33 -11.11 1.15
CA PHE A 195 -18.76 -10.83 0.98
C PHE A 195 -19.42 -11.72 -0.09
N LYS A 196 -19.12 -13.02 -0.04
CA LYS A 196 -19.75 -14.10 -0.82
C LYS A 196 -19.64 -13.91 -2.34
N GLY A 197 -18.54 -13.36 -2.82
CA GLY A 197 -18.29 -13.13 -4.25
C GLY A 197 -19.07 -11.93 -4.82
N ASN A 198 -19.45 -10.99 -3.98
CA ASN A 198 -20.14 -9.78 -4.42
C ASN A 198 -19.61 -8.55 -3.67
N LEU A 199 -18.74 -7.80 -4.34
CA LEU A 199 -18.09 -6.63 -3.75
C LEU A 199 -19.10 -5.56 -3.29
N SER A 200 -20.23 -5.38 -3.97
CA SER A 200 -21.23 -4.39 -3.58
C SER A 200 -21.84 -4.66 -2.20
N LEU A 201 -21.87 -5.92 -1.77
CA LEU A 201 -22.35 -6.27 -0.42
C LEU A 201 -21.42 -5.76 0.69
N ALA A 202 -20.14 -5.60 0.40
CA ALA A 202 -19.20 -5.01 1.36
C ALA A 202 -19.58 -3.58 1.75
N PHE A 203 -20.22 -2.86 0.85
CA PHE A 203 -20.56 -1.44 1.01
C PHE A 203 -22.06 -1.17 1.21
N LYS A 204 -22.89 -2.21 1.31
CA LYS A 204 -24.35 -2.09 1.39
C LYS A 204 -24.84 -1.13 2.48
N ASN A 205 -24.15 -1.06 3.61
CA ASN A 205 -24.58 -0.26 4.76
C ASN A 205 -23.72 1.01 4.96
N VAL A 206 -22.78 1.27 4.06
CA VAL A 206 -21.83 2.37 4.23
C VAL A 206 -22.55 3.72 4.19
N LYS A 207 -22.13 4.63 5.10
CA LYS A 207 -22.66 6.00 5.21
C LYS A 207 -21.64 7.05 4.78
N SER A 208 -20.39 6.63 4.62
CA SER A 208 -19.33 7.53 4.15
C SER A 208 -19.55 7.93 2.70
N ARG A 209 -19.22 9.17 2.37
CA ARG A 209 -19.02 9.57 0.96
C ARG A 209 -17.62 9.17 0.52
N PHE A 210 -17.46 8.70 -0.70
CA PHE A 210 -16.20 8.22 -1.25
C PHE A 210 -15.61 9.17 -2.28
N CYS A 211 -14.28 9.30 -2.29
CA CYS A 211 -13.49 9.81 -3.39
C CYS A 211 -12.44 8.76 -3.76
N ILE A 212 -12.69 8.02 -4.84
CA ILE A 212 -11.73 7.03 -5.35
C ILE A 212 -10.75 7.76 -6.26
N ILE A 213 -9.44 7.59 -6.02
CA ILE A 213 -8.40 8.26 -6.80
C ILE A 213 -7.47 7.22 -7.42
N SER A 214 -7.24 7.31 -8.72
CA SER A 214 -6.23 6.54 -9.47
C SER A 214 -5.27 7.44 -10.22
N PHE A 215 -4.16 6.88 -10.71
CA PHE A 215 -3.18 7.59 -11.53
C PHE A 215 -3.02 6.92 -12.88
N SER A 216 -3.02 7.71 -13.96
CA SER A 216 -3.07 7.20 -15.34
C SER A 216 -1.88 6.30 -15.72
N SER A 217 -0.73 6.47 -15.07
CA SER A 217 0.49 5.68 -15.34
C SER A 217 0.78 4.60 -14.29
N ASP A 218 -0.12 4.41 -13.32
CA ASP A 218 0.01 3.34 -12.32
C ASP A 218 -0.30 1.99 -12.98
N TRP A 219 0.71 1.15 -13.09
CA TRP A 219 0.56 -0.20 -13.66
C TRP A 219 0.58 -1.30 -12.59
N LEU A 220 0.84 -0.91 -11.33
CA LEU A 220 0.73 -1.81 -10.18
C LEU A 220 -0.73 -1.93 -9.71
N TYR A 221 -1.46 -0.80 -9.66
CA TYR A 221 -2.91 -0.72 -9.43
C TYR A 221 -3.58 0.10 -10.53
N PRO A 222 -3.78 -0.50 -11.71
CA PRO A 222 -4.34 0.20 -12.86
C PRO A 222 -5.72 0.80 -12.57
N THR A 223 -6.03 1.88 -13.26
CA THR A 223 -7.33 2.58 -13.12
C THR A 223 -8.54 1.66 -13.24
N ILE A 224 -8.45 0.57 -14.00
CA ILE A 224 -9.56 -0.39 -14.15
C ILE A 224 -9.92 -1.06 -12.81
N GLU A 225 -8.95 -1.42 -11.97
CA GLU A 225 -9.18 -2.01 -10.64
C GLU A 225 -9.86 -1.01 -9.70
N ASN A 226 -9.51 0.28 -9.80
CA ASN A 226 -10.19 1.35 -9.05
C ASN A 226 -11.65 1.55 -9.54
N LYS A 227 -11.90 1.42 -10.84
CA LYS A 227 -13.27 1.50 -11.42
C LYS A 227 -14.15 0.34 -10.95
N GLU A 228 -13.63 -0.85 -10.71
CA GLU A 228 -14.39 -1.96 -10.12
C GLU A 228 -14.95 -1.59 -8.74
N ILE A 229 -14.15 -0.90 -7.92
CA ILE A 229 -14.60 -0.39 -6.61
C ILE A 229 -15.71 0.64 -6.79
N VAL A 230 -15.59 1.56 -7.76
CA VAL A 230 -16.60 2.57 -8.07
C VAL A 230 -17.92 1.91 -8.51
N ILE A 231 -17.84 0.89 -9.36
CA ILE A 231 -19.03 0.15 -9.82
C ILE A 231 -19.74 -0.51 -8.63
N ALA A 232 -18.98 -1.15 -7.73
CA ALA A 232 -19.54 -1.80 -6.55
C ALA A 232 -20.24 -0.78 -5.61
N LEU A 233 -19.62 0.39 -5.38
CA LEU A 233 -20.18 1.47 -4.58
C LEU A 233 -21.46 2.05 -5.22
N ASN A 234 -21.45 2.30 -6.52
CA ASN A 234 -22.63 2.77 -7.24
C ASN A 234 -23.77 1.74 -7.20
N THR A 235 -23.44 0.44 -7.33
CA THR A 235 -24.42 -0.65 -7.31
C THR A 235 -25.18 -0.71 -5.98
N CYS A 236 -24.52 -0.39 -4.86
CA CYS A 236 -25.19 -0.35 -3.56
C CYS A 236 -25.77 1.02 -3.19
N GLY A 237 -25.71 2.00 -4.08
CA GLY A 237 -26.25 3.35 -3.87
C GLY A 237 -25.41 4.24 -2.97
N ALA A 238 -24.12 3.94 -2.78
CA ALA A 238 -23.20 4.77 -2.02
C ALA A 238 -22.89 6.08 -2.75
N ASN A 239 -22.63 7.15 -1.99
CA ASN A 239 -22.17 8.42 -2.55
C ASN A 239 -20.67 8.29 -2.92
N VAL A 240 -20.36 8.21 -4.22
CA VAL A 240 -19.00 8.02 -4.72
C VAL A 240 -18.67 8.96 -5.88
N GLY A 241 -17.52 9.66 -5.72
CA GLY A 241 -16.81 10.35 -6.80
C GLY A 241 -15.58 9.55 -7.23
N PHE A 242 -15.21 9.67 -8.48
CA PHE A 242 -14.00 9.03 -9.04
C PHE A 242 -13.16 10.07 -9.77
N VAL A 243 -11.85 10.09 -9.50
CA VAL A 243 -10.88 10.98 -10.16
C VAL A 243 -9.68 10.16 -10.63
N GLU A 244 -9.44 10.17 -11.96
CA GLU A 244 -8.18 9.69 -12.53
C GLU A 244 -7.25 10.87 -12.74
N ILE A 245 -6.16 10.90 -11.97
CA ILE A 245 -5.14 11.94 -12.05
C ILE A 245 -4.16 11.60 -13.16
N ASN A 246 -3.96 12.52 -14.10
CA ASN A 246 -2.94 12.34 -15.13
C ASN A 246 -1.54 12.57 -14.53
N SER A 247 -0.76 11.52 -14.42
CA SER A 247 0.60 11.55 -13.85
C SER A 247 1.50 10.57 -14.59
N ASP A 248 2.74 10.91 -14.77
CA ASP A 248 3.81 10.06 -15.34
C ASP A 248 4.69 9.40 -14.28
N LYS A 249 4.33 9.55 -13.00
CA LYS A 249 5.16 9.12 -11.86
C LYS A 249 4.87 7.69 -11.37
N GLY A 250 3.92 7.00 -12.00
CA GLY A 250 3.53 5.64 -11.65
C GLY A 250 2.78 5.56 -10.32
N HIS A 251 2.93 4.46 -9.63
CA HIS A 251 2.27 4.19 -8.35
C HIS A 251 2.67 5.20 -7.26
N ASP A 252 3.93 5.65 -7.25
CA ASP A 252 4.42 6.62 -6.26
C ASP A 252 3.80 8.02 -6.40
N SER A 253 2.92 8.27 -7.37
CA SER A 253 2.30 9.58 -7.62
C SER A 253 1.66 10.19 -6.36
N PHE A 254 1.04 9.38 -5.49
CA PHE A 254 0.41 9.86 -4.26
C PHE A 254 1.41 10.23 -3.15
N LEU A 255 2.68 9.85 -3.28
CA LEU A 255 3.77 10.19 -2.36
C LEU A 255 4.55 11.43 -2.82
N LEU A 256 4.29 11.90 -4.02
CA LEU A 256 5.01 12.99 -4.66
C LEU A 256 4.15 14.25 -4.74
N ASN A 257 4.79 15.38 -5.01
CA ASN A 257 4.08 16.63 -5.24
C ASN A 257 3.39 16.61 -6.61
N VAL A 258 2.13 16.15 -6.64
CA VAL A 258 1.22 16.20 -7.77
C VAL A 258 0.10 17.19 -7.43
N PRO A 259 0.13 18.43 -7.95
CA PRO A 259 -0.78 19.49 -7.50
C PRO A 259 -2.27 19.16 -7.65
N GLU A 260 -2.66 18.50 -8.74
CA GLU A 260 -4.05 18.09 -8.98
C GLU A 260 -4.54 17.09 -7.93
N PHE A 261 -3.68 16.12 -7.55
CA PHE A 261 -3.98 15.16 -6.49
C PHE A 261 -4.20 15.87 -5.14
N LEU A 262 -3.25 16.74 -4.75
CA LEU A 262 -3.33 17.46 -3.48
C LEU A 262 -4.57 18.35 -3.42
N LYS A 263 -4.90 19.04 -4.53
CA LYS A 263 -6.10 19.85 -4.66
C LYS A 263 -7.36 19.00 -4.51
N THR A 264 -7.46 17.87 -5.22
CA THR A 264 -8.60 16.96 -5.16
C THR A 264 -8.89 16.50 -3.72
N VAL A 265 -7.85 16.06 -3.00
CA VAL A 265 -7.99 15.60 -1.61
C VAL A 265 -8.43 16.76 -0.71
N SER A 266 -7.80 17.92 -0.83
CA SER A 266 -8.11 19.10 -0.01
C SER A 266 -9.54 19.59 -0.20
N GLU A 267 -9.99 19.71 -1.45
CA GLU A 267 -11.35 20.18 -1.78
C GLU A 267 -12.42 19.18 -1.31
N PHE A 268 -12.17 17.89 -1.48
CA PHE A 268 -13.07 16.85 -1.00
C PHE A 268 -13.22 16.86 0.53
N LEU A 269 -12.12 17.03 1.26
CA LEU A 269 -12.15 17.12 2.72
C LEU A 269 -12.85 18.39 3.20
N SER A 270 -12.59 19.55 2.56
CA SER A 270 -13.25 20.83 2.86
C SER A 270 -14.75 20.74 2.64
N SER A 271 -15.18 20.19 1.48
CA SER A 271 -16.59 19.96 1.20
C SER A 271 -17.26 19.05 2.22
N THR A 272 -16.57 17.96 2.64
CA THR A 272 -17.10 17.07 3.68
C THR A 272 -17.27 17.79 5.03
N TYR A 273 -16.29 18.59 5.40
CA TYR A 273 -16.34 19.36 6.64
C TYR A 273 -17.50 20.39 6.64
N ASP A 274 -17.70 21.09 5.53
CA ASP A 274 -18.78 22.09 5.40
C ASP A 274 -20.17 21.43 5.44
N GLU A 275 -20.34 20.25 4.84
CA GLU A 275 -21.58 19.48 4.96
C GLU A 275 -21.90 19.14 6.40
N ILE A 276 -20.92 18.57 7.15
CA ILE A 276 -21.10 18.23 8.58
C ILE A 276 -21.46 19.45 9.41
N LYS A 277 -20.83 20.61 9.12
CA LYS A 277 -21.09 21.85 9.83
C LYS A 277 -22.50 22.39 9.60
N ASN A 278 -23.01 22.21 8.37
CA ASN A 278 -24.36 22.65 8.01
C ASN A 278 -25.41 21.72 8.61
N GLU A 279 -25.20 20.38 8.61
CA GLU A 279 -26.11 19.44 9.28
C GLU A 279 -26.27 19.69 10.77
N LYS A 280 -25.23 20.16 11.47
CA LYS A 280 -25.27 20.49 12.92
C LYS A 280 -25.93 21.83 13.23
N ARG A 281 -26.26 22.65 12.23
CA ARG A 281 -26.91 23.95 12.39
C ARG A 281 -28.42 23.89 12.20
N ILE A 282 -28.94 22.77 11.70
CA ILE A 282 -30.36 22.45 11.57
C ILE A 282 -30.80 21.61 12.80
#